data_a4d01d8c8d56fa3b68f654a9f789aada
#
_entry.id   a4d01d8c8d56fa3b68f654a9f789aada
#
_cell.length_a   1.000
_cell.length_b   1.000
_cell.length_c   1.000
_cell.angle_alpha   90.00
_cell.angle_beta   90.00
_cell.angle_gamma   90.00
#
_symmetry.space_group_name_H-M   'P 1'
#
loop_
_entity.id
_entity.type
_entity.pdbx_description
1 polymer ?
#
loop_
_entity_poly.entity_id
_entity_poly.type
_entity_poly.pdbx_seq_one_letter_code
_entity_poly.pdbx_strand_id
1 'polypeptide(L)'
;MSLRVERLSLRYATGVEVLEDVSLEVAPGEFVSVVGPSGCGKSTLLNVVAGLVDRRLDVERSGRVTWKGREIRTAADWAGELGYVFQRDTLLPWFTLQQNVELGLRIRGVDRERREERVRELVRMVGLEGFEHVFPHQLSGGMRQRAQLLRTLAYEPQVILMDEPFGALDAHTRLGLQREVTEMWAQLRNTVLFVTHDLTEAIVMAQRVVLLSHRPGRVVEVYEVPFGYPRDPIELQGKREFGLLYAEIWQGLAREFRAQEAEGVGA
;
A
#
# COMPACT_ATOMS: atom_id res chain seq x y z
N MET A 1 -9.24 7.53 16.11
CA MET A 1 -9.13 8.49 14.96
C MET A 1 -8.71 7.67 13.75
N SER A 2 -9.63 7.35 12.83
CA SER A 2 -9.44 6.39 11.73
C SER A 2 -9.32 7.08 10.37
N LEU A 3 -8.76 6.37 9.38
CA LEU A 3 -8.90 6.69 7.97
C LEU A 3 -10.25 6.14 7.49
N ARG A 4 -11.10 6.99 6.95
CA ARG A 4 -12.41 6.58 6.43
C ARG A 4 -12.59 7.00 4.99
N VAL A 5 -13.11 6.07 4.21
CA VAL A 5 -13.65 6.31 2.87
C VAL A 5 -15.14 6.05 2.96
N GLU A 6 -15.96 7.02 2.58
CA GLU A 6 -17.42 6.96 2.74
C GLU A 6 -18.11 7.21 1.41
N ARG A 7 -18.80 6.20 0.92
CA ARG A 7 -19.60 6.19 -0.32
C ARG A 7 -18.86 6.81 -1.52
N LEU A 8 -17.60 6.42 -1.67
CA LEU A 8 -16.75 6.94 -2.73
C LEU A 8 -17.16 6.35 -4.07
N SER A 9 -17.55 7.21 -5.00
CA SER A 9 -17.73 6.86 -6.41
C SER A 9 -16.84 7.74 -7.27
N LEU A 10 -16.32 7.17 -8.37
CA LEU A 10 -15.46 7.87 -9.31
C LEU A 10 -15.72 7.39 -10.74
N ARG A 11 -15.97 8.39 -11.63
CA ARG A 11 -16.17 8.19 -13.07
C ARG A 11 -15.23 9.13 -13.84
N TYR A 12 -14.54 8.61 -14.85
CA TYR A 12 -13.75 9.43 -15.76
C TYR A 12 -14.62 10.11 -16.82
N ALA A 13 -14.14 11.21 -17.40
CA ALA A 13 -14.82 11.94 -18.50
C ALA A 13 -15.17 11.05 -19.71
N THR A 14 -14.45 9.97 -19.90
CA THR A 14 -14.74 8.94 -20.91
C THR A 14 -16.03 8.17 -20.64
N GLY A 15 -16.74 8.45 -19.53
CA GLY A 15 -17.93 7.75 -19.06
C GLY A 15 -17.64 6.47 -18.29
N VAL A 16 -16.35 6.09 -18.17
CA VAL A 16 -15.94 4.87 -17.46
C VAL A 16 -16.05 5.05 -15.96
N GLU A 17 -16.96 4.32 -15.33
CA GLU A 17 -17.10 4.24 -13.88
C GLU A 17 -16.07 3.24 -13.33
N VAL A 18 -15.24 3.71 -12.39
CA VAL A 18 -14.11 2.92 -11.85
C VAL A 18 -14.39 2.45 -10.44
N LEU A 19 -15.00 3.32 -9.62
CA LEU A 19 -15.40 3.02 -8.25
C LEU A 19 -16.86 3.39 -8.06
N GLU A 20 -17.60 2.57 -7.31
CA GLU A 20 -19.02 2.80 -7.02
C GLU A 20 -19.32 2.46 -5.56
N ASP A 21 -19.77 3.46 -4.81
CA ASP A 21 -20.19 3.36 -3.40
C ASP A 21 -19.19 2.64 -2.48
N VAL A 22 -17.90 2.86 -2.70
CA VAL A 22 -16.85 2.24 -1.89
C VAL A 22 -16.83 2.88 -0.50
N SER A 23 -17.07 2.06 0.53
CA SER A 23 -16.98 2.46 1.92
C SER A 23 -16.06 1.51 2.68
N LEU A 24 -15.02 2.06 3.32
CA LEU A 24 -14.09 1.31 4.17
C LEU A 24 -13.54 2.19 5.28
N GLU A 25 -13.19 1.57 6.39
CA GLU A 25 -12.52 2.21 7.51
C GLU A 25 -11.25 1.45 7.85
N VAL A 26 -10.16 2.18 8.11
CA VAL A 26 -8.91 1.64 8.63
C VAL A 26 -8.68 2.26 10.00
N ALA A 27 -8.66 1.43 11.03
CA ALA A 27 -8.45 1.87 12.39
C ALA A 27 -7.00 2.38 12.60
N PRO A 28 -6.75 3.23 13.61
CA PRO A 28 -5.39 3.66 13.92
C PRO A 28 -4.48 2.47 14.21
N GLY A 29 -3.32 2.43 13.53
CA GLY A 29 -2.37 1.34 13.67
C GLY A 29 -2.84 0.01 13.08
N GLU A 30 -3.86 0.01 12.24
CA GLU A 30 -4.33 -1.17 11.54
C GLU A 30 -3.68 -1.32 10.16
N PHE A 31 -3.44 -2.55 9.75
CA PHE A 31 -2.99 -2.92 8.42
C PHE A 31 -4.13 -3.58 7.66
N VAL A 32 -4.67 -2.92 6.65
CA VAL A 32 -5.76 -3.42 5.80
C VAL A 32 -5.26 -3.63 4.39
N SER A 33 -5.50 -4.81 3.82
CA SER A 33 -5.27 -5.09 2.41
C SER A 33 -6.54 -4.90 1.59
N VAL A 34 -6.37 -4.46 0.35
CA VAL A 34 -7.43 -4.43 -0.66
C VAL A 34 -7.01 -5.32 -1.83
N VAL A 35 -7.84 -6.29 -2.13
CA VAL A 35 -7.65 -7.22 -3.25
C VAL A 35 -8.82 -7.14 -4.23
N GLY A 36 -8.64 -7.63 -5.44
CA GLY A 36 -9.68 -7.64 -6.47
C GLY A 36 -9.10 -7.84 -7.86
N PRO A 37 -9.92 -8.05 -8.89
CA PRO A 37 -9.48 -8.24 -10.28
C PRO A 37 -8.60 -7.09 -10.80
N SER A 38 -7.81 -7.36 -11.84
CA SER A 38 -7.05 -6.31 -12.50
C SER A 38 -7.97 -5.26 -13.11
N GLY A 39 -7.64 -3.97 -12.92
CA GLY A 39 -8.45 -2.86 -13.45
C GLY A 39 -9.73 -2.53 -12.66
N CYS A 40 -9.99 -3.18 -11.51
CA CYS A 40 -11.17 -2.88 -10.69
C CYS A 40 -11.10 -1.55 -9.91
N GLY A 41 -9.99 -0.82 -9.98
CA GLY A 41 -9.89 0.51 -9.36
C GLY A 41 -9.04 0.58 -8.08
N LYS A 42 -8.29 -0.46 -7.70
CA LYS A 42 -7.46 -0.49 -6.47
C LYS A 42 -6.48 0.69 -6.37
N SER A 43 -5.65 0.90 -7.39
CA SER A 43 -4.70 2.04 -7.43
C SER A 43 -5.43 3.38 -7.52
N THR A 44 -6.60 3.42 -8.18
CA THR A 44 -7.46 4.61 -8.21
C THR A 44 -7.96 4.94 -6.80
N LEU A 45 -8.41 3.95 -6.03
CA LEU A 45 -8.80 4.12 -4.64
C LEU A 45 -7.65 4.72 -3.81
N LEU A 46 -6.44 4.17 -3.91
CA LEU A 46 -5.27 4.73 -3.21
C LEU A 46 -4.98 6.17 -3.63
N ASN A 47 -5.05 6.47 -4.94
CA ASN A 47 -4.81 7.83 -5.45
C ASN A 47 -5.88 8.82 -4.95
N VAL A 48 -7.15 8.40 -4.84
CA VAL A 48 -8.21 9.23 -4.25
C VAL A 48 -7.92 9.46 -2.76
N VAL A 49 -7.55 8.42 -2.02
CA VAL A 49 -7.20 8.52 -0.60
C VAL A 49 -6.00 9.45 -0.41
N ALA A 50 -4.99 9.36 -1.27
CA ALA A 50 -3.81 10.22 -1.24
C ALA A 50 -4.09 11.69 -1.62
N GLY A 51 -5.26 11.99 -2.19
CA GLY A 51 -5.56 13.31 -2.74
C GLY A 51 -4.77 13.63 -4.01
N LEU A 52 -4.35 12.60 -4.76
CA LEU A 52 -3.56 12.69 -5.98
C LEU A 52 -4.39 12.67 -7.26
N VAL A 53 -5.70 12.45 -7.19
CA VAL A 53 -6.56 12.52 -8.37
C VAL A 53 -6.66 13.98 -8.80
N ASP A 54 -6.07 14.28 -9.96
CA ASP A 54 -6.04 15.62 -10.51
C ASP A 54 -7.44 16.09 -10.88
N ARG A 55 -7.89 17.19 -10.28
CA ARG A 55 -9.16 17.86 -10.61
C ARG A 55 -9.19 18.45 -12.03
N ARG A 56 -8.03 18.54 -12.70
CA ARG A 56 -7.95 18.96 -14.11
C ARG A 56 -8.30 17.83 -15.08
N LEU A 57 -8.23 16.57 -14.61
CA LEU A 57 -8.86 15.47 -15.31
C LEU A 57 -10.35 15.63 -15.05
N ASP A 58 -11.17 15.73 -16.09
CA ASP A 58 -12.63 15.73 -15.98
C ASP A 58 -13.07 14.40 -15.33
N VAL A 59 -13.10 14.42 -14.00
CA VAL A 59 -13.43 13.26 -13.15
C VAL A 59 -14.62 13.67 -12.28
N GLU A 60 -15.72 12.94 -12.43
CA GLU A 60 -16.83 13.02 -11.50
C GLU A 60 -16.53 12.17 -10.26
N ARG A 61 -16.49 12.82 -9.11
CA ARG A 61 -16.26 12.16 -7.81
C ARG A 61 -17.34 12.54 -6.83
N SER A 62 -17.90 11.53 -6.15
CA SER A 62 -18.78 11.70 -4.98
C SER A 62 -18.22 10.95 -3.77
N GLY A 63 -18.86 11.16 -2.59
CA GLY A 63 -18.36 10.62 -1.34
C GLY A 63 -17.17 11.41 -0.78
N ARG A 64 -16.59 10.93 0.31
CA ARG A 64 -15.53 11.63 1.01
C ARG A 64 -14.47 10.69 1.58
N VAL A 65 -13.25 11.23 1.76
CA VAL A 65 -12.16 10.62 2.49
C VAL A 65 -11.87 11.49 3.70
N THR A 66 -11.75 10.90 4.88
CA THR A 66 -11.43 11.62 6.11
C THR A 66 -10.29 10.95 6.88
N TRP A 67 -9.41 11.77 7.46
CA TRP A 67 -8.38 11.34 8.40
C TRP A 67 -8.50 12.17 9.68
N LYS A 68 -8.68 11.49 10.82
CA LYS A 68 -8.89 12.15 12.12
C LYS A 68 -10.03 13.18 12.11
N GLY A 69 -11.08 12.93 11.33
CA GLY A 69 -12.22 13.83 11.16
C GLY A 69 -11.99 14.99 10.18
N ARG A 70 -10.78 15.18 9.66
CA ARG A 70 -10.47 16.16 8.61
C ARG A 70 -10.71 15.54 7.24
N GLU A 71 -11.43 16.24 6.37
CA GLU A 71 -11.63 15.80 4.99
C GLU A 71 -10.34 15.95 4.18
N ILE A 72 -10.03 14.91 3.40
CA ILE A 72 -8.89 14.85 2.49
C ILE A 72 -9.39 15.02 1.06
N ARG A 73 -9.03 16.13 0.43
CA ARG A 73 -9.37 16.46 -0.95
C ARG A 73 -8.16 16.53 -1.86
N THR A 74 -7.02 16.92 -1.30
CA THR A 74 -5.75 17.10 -1.98
C THR A 74 -4.60 16.52 -1.16
N ALA A 75 -3.47 16.27 -1.78
CA ALA A 75 -2.28 15.80 -1.07
C ALA A 75 -1.81 16.76 0.04
N ALA A 76 -2.07 18.07 -0.10
CA ALA A 76 -1.73 19.06 0.92
C ALA A 76 -2.53 18.90 2.22
N ASP A 77 -3.74 18.34 2.16
CA ASP A 77 -4.60 18.13 3.34
C ASP A 77 -4.02 17.10 4.30
N TRP A 78 -3.10 16.26 3.86
CA TRP A 78 -2.38 15.31 4.70
C TRP A 78 -1.38 15.97 5.66
N ALA A 79 -0.95 17.20 5.37
CA ALA A 79 -0.01 17.96 6.21
C ALA A 79 1.28 17.17 6.58
N GLY A 80 1.72 16.30 5.66
CA GLY A 80 2.90 15.46 5.88
C GLY A 80 2.65 14.17 6.68
N GLU A 81 1.43 13.85 7.06
CA GLU A 81 1.11 12.63 7.81
C GLU A 81 1.01 11.37 6.93
N LEU A 82 1.01 11.52 5.60
CA LEU A 82 0.90 10.43 4.62
C LEU A 82 2.26 10.01 4.08
N GLY A 83 2.47 8.69 4.01
CA GLY A 83 3.50 8.03 3.21
C GLY A 83 2.86 7.29 2.03
N TYR A 84 3.50 7.31 0.87
CA TYR A 84 3.05 6.54 -0.30
C TYR A 84 4.19 5.72 -0.89
N VAL A 85 4.01 4.41 -0.96
CA VAL A 85 4.88 3.47 -1.65
C VAL A 85 4.22 3.10 -2.96
N PHE A 86 4.78 3.59 -4.06
CA PHE A 86 4.27 3.36 -5.42
C PHE A 86 4.70 2.01 -5.96
N GLN A 87 3.92 1.45 -6.88
CA GLN A 87 4.24 0.22 -7.60
C GLN A 87 5.56 0.34 -8.40
N ARG A 88 5.78 1.52 -9.01
CA ARG A 88 7.01 1.79 -9.76
C ARG A 88 8.10 2.32 -8.85
N ASP A 89 9.35 2.06 -9.23
CA ASP A 89 10.51 2.68 -8.59
C ASP A 89 10.43 4.21 -8.73
N THR A 90 10.45 4.88 -7.59
CA THR A 90 10.38 6.35 -7.50
C THR A 90 11.62 6.95 -6.87
N LEU A 91 12.71 6.16 -6.68
CA LEU A 91 13.99 6.70 -6.22
C LEU A 91 14.51 7.73 -7.22
N LEU A 92 15.03 8.83 -6.69
CA LEU A 92 15.63 9.87 -7.51
C LEU A 92 17.00 9.37 -8.02
N PRO A 93 17.19 9.20 -9.34
CA PRO A 93 18.36 8.51 -9.89
C PRO A 93 19.67 9.28 -9.69
N TRP A 94 19.59 10.58 -9.44
CA TRP A 94 20.72 11.46 -9.16
C TRP A 94 21.08 11.59 -7.67
N PHE A 95 20.34 10.92 -6.80
CA PHE A 95 20.59 10.85 -5.36
C PHE A 95 21.12 9.47 -4.98
N THR A 96 22.03 9.42 -4.01
CA THR A 96 22.45 8.15 -3.39
C THR A 96 21.31 7.55 -2.57
N LEU A 97 21.47 6.31 -2.10
CA LEU A 97 20.50 5.67 -1.19
C LEU A 97 20.25 6.55 0.03
N GLN A 98 21.29 7.01 0.72
CA GLN A 98 21.18 7.91 1.88
C GLN A 98 20.39 9.17 1.54
N GLN A 99 20.74 9.84 0.44
CA GLN A 99 20.06 11.07 0.00
C GLN A 99 18.59 10.85 -0.35
N ASN A 100 18.25 9.71 -0.94
CA ASN A 100 16.87 9.32 -1.19
C ASN A 100 16.09 9.12 0.12
N VAL A 101 16.66 8.37 1.08
CA VAL A 101 16.01 8.07 2.36
C VAL A 101 15.82 9.34 3.19
N GLU A 102 16.82 10.21 3.27
CA GLU A 102 16.74 11.44 4.07
C GLU A 102 15.89 12.55 3.44
N LEU A 103 15.45 12.41 2.18
CA LEU A 103 14.78 13.49 1.43
C LEU A 103 13.57 14.07 2.17
N GLY A 104 12.70 13.21 2.69
CA GLY A 104 11.51 13.65 3.43
C GLY A 104 11.85 14.42 4.71
N LEU A 105 12.86 13.96 5.43
CA LEU A 105 13.37 14.63 6.63
C LEU A 105 14.00 16.01 6.30
N ARG A 106 14.73 16.06 5.19
CA ARG A 106 15.35 17.30 4.69
C ARG A 106 14.31 18.34 4.31
N ILE A 107 13.24 17.93 3.62
CA ILE A 107 12.12 18.82 3.27
C ILE A 107 11.44 19.37 4.53
N ARG A 108 11.38 18.59 5.60
CA ARG A 108 10.82 18.99 6.89
C ARG A 108 11.76 19.85 7.75
N GLY A 109 12.96 20.15 7.27
CA GLY A 109 13.93 20.97 7.99
C GLY A 109 14.59 20.28 9.18
N VAL A 110 14.55 18.94 9.24
CA VAL A 110 15.27 18.18 10.28
C VAL A 110 16.78 18.42 10.12
N ASP A 111 17.48 18.67 11.22
CA ASP A 111 18.92 18.92 11.19
C ASP A 111 19.71 17.71 10.68
N ARG A 112 20.94 17.97 10.18
CA ARG A 112 21.76 16.99 9.48
C ARG A 112 22.09 15.79 10.36
N GLU A 113 22.46 16.01 11.60
CA GLU A 113 22.92 14.95 12.51
C GLU A 113 21.79 13.95 12.78
N ARG A 114 20.59 14.44 13.08
CA ARG A 114 19.39 13.60 13.27
C ARG A 114 18.99 12.84 12.01
N ARG A 115 19.12 13.48 10.82
CA ARG A 115 18.85 12.77 9.56
C ARG A 115 19.82 11.62 9.36
N GLU A 116 21.12 11.84 9.53
CA GLU A 116 22.16 10.82 9.38
C GLU A 116 21.99 9.67 10.38
N GLU A 117 21.61 9.99 11.62
CA GLU A 117 21.29 8.96 12.64
C GLU A 117 20.09 8.12 12.22
N ARG A 118 18.99 8.78 11.83
CA ARG A 118 17.76 8.09 11.40
C ARG A 118 18.00 7.21 10.16
N VAL A 119 18.75 7.69 9.18
CA VAL A 119 19.10 6.89 8.00
C VAL A 119 19.93 5.67 8.38
N ARG A 120 20.91 5.80 9.27
CA ARG A 120 21.72 4.65 9.75
C ARG A 120 20.86 3.58 10.43
N GLU A 121 19.91 4.00 11.28
CA GLU A 121 18.97 3.06 11.92
C GLU A 121 18.16 2.27 10.88
N LEU A 122 17.55 2.99 9.95
CA LEU A 122 16.69 2.41 8.93
C LEU A 122 17.45 1.50 7.97
N VAL A 123 18.63 1.93 7.51
CA VAL A 123 19.49 1.15 6.61
C VAL A 123 19.91 -0.17 7.28
N ARG A 124 20.25 -0.13 8.58
CA ARG A 124 20.56 -1.34 9.37
C ARG A 124 19.37 -2.27 9.48
N MET A 125 18.16 -1.71 9.70
CA MET A 125 16.92 -2.50 9.88
C MET A 125 16.61 -3.39 8.66
N VAL A 126 16.98 -2.96 7.45
CA VAL A 126 16.71 -3.70 6.20
C VAL A 126 17.98 -4.29 5.55
N GLY A 127 19.11 -4.33 6.26
CA GLY A 127 20.35 -4.95 5.76
C GLY A 127 20.95 -4.25 4.53
N LEU A 128 20.87 -2.92 4.46
CA LEU A 128 21.47 -2.11 3.39
C LEU A 128 22.73 -1.36 3.85
N GLU A 129 23.37 -1.78 4.95
CA GLU A 129 24.61 -1.21 5.43
C GLU A 129 25.73 -1.33 4.39
N GLY A 130 26.49 -0.25 4.22
CA GLY A 130 27.56 -0.16 3.21
C GLY A 130 27.09 0.28 1.82
N PHE A 131 25.77 0.43 1.59
CA PHE A 131 25.21 0.91 0.33
C PHE A 131 24.72 2.37 0.38
N GLU A 132 24.99 3.10 1.44
CA GLU A 132 24.50 4.46 1.69
C GLU A 132 24.87 5.44 0.56
N HIS A 133 26.08 5.26 -0.02
CA HIS A 133 26.62 6.13 -1.05
C HIS A 133 26.41 5.63 -2.48
N VAL A 134 25.71 4.51 -2.64
CA VAL A 134 25.44 3.88 -3.94
C VAL A 134 24.20 4.52 -4.58
N PHE A 135 24.23 4.71 -5.90
CA PHE A 135 23.10 5.26 -6.67
C PHE A 135 22.07 4.18 -7.02
N PRO A 136 20.80 4.53 -7.26
CA PRO A 136 19.72 3.58 -7.54
C PRO A 136 20.01 2.58 -8.68
N HIS A 137 20.71 3.02 -9.75
CA HIS A 137 21.05 2.15 -10.88
C HIS A 137 22.10 1.07 -10.53
N GLN A 138 22.79 1.20 -9.41
CA GLN A 138 23.79 0.23 -8.92
C GLN A 138 23.18 -0.77 -7.91
N LEU A 139 21.93 -0.55 -7.47
CA LEU A 139 21.21 -1.41 -6.54
C LEU A 139 20.44 -2.52 -7.28
N SER A 140 20.34 -3.70 -6.66
CA SER A 140 19.41 -4.74 -7.13
C SER A 140 17.95 -4.29 -7.01
N GLY A 141 17.02 -5.00 -7.67
CA GLY A 141 15.57 -4.70 -7.57
C GLY A 141 15.07 -4.70 -6.13
N GLY A 142 15.42 -5.73 -5.35
CA GLY A 142 15.06 -5.81 -3.94
C GLY A 142 15.67 -4.71 -3.08
N MET A 143 16.93 -4.32 -3.32
CA MET A 143 17.56 -3.20 -2.62
C MET A 143 16.89 -1.88 -2.93
N ARG A 144 16.49 -1.63 -4.19
CA ARG A 144 15.71 -0.43 -4.55
C ARG A 144 14.37 -0.39 -3.84
N GLN A 145 13.68 -1.53 -3.76
CA GLN A 145 12.39 -1.62 -3.08
C GLN A 145 12.51 -1.34 -1.58
N ARG A 146 13.53 -1.91 -0.91
CA ARG A 146 13.86 -1.57 0.48
C ARG A 146 14.14 -0.08 0.65
N ALA A 147 14.97 0.50 -0.22
CA ALA A 147 15.29 1.94 -0.19
C ALA A 147 14.03 2.83 -0.35
N GLN A 148 13.10 2.42 -1.21
CA GLN A 148 11.82 3.13 -1.40
C GLN A 148 10.94 3.06 -0.14
N LEU A 149 10.87 1.91 0.52
CA LEU A 149 10.21 1.77 1.82
C LEU A 149 10.86 2.66 2.87
N LEU A 150 12.20 2.62 2.99
CA LEU A 150 12.93 3.46 3.95
C LEU A 150 12.69 4.94 3.73
N ARG A 151 12.68 5.40 2.47
CA ARG A 151 12.38 6.79 2.13
C ARG A 151 11.00 7.22 2.63
N THR A 152 10.03 6.31 2.56
CA THR A 152 8.67 6.56 3.05
C THR A 152 8.60 6.52 4.57
N LEU A 153 9.31 5.60 5.22
CA LEU A 153 9.29 5.43 6.68
C LEU A 153 10.15 6.46 7.42
N ALA A 154 11.14 7.04 6.74
CA ALA A 154 12.12 7.94 7.36
C ALA A 154 11.48 9.12 8.11
N TYR A 155 10.43 9.70 7.52
CA TYR A 155 9.75 10.85 8.10
C TYR A 155 8.53 10.49 8.98
N GLU A 156 8.40 9.23 9.37
CA GLU A 156 7.41 8.72 10.34
C GLU A 156 5.95 9.10 9.98
N PRO A 157 5.46 8.70 8.81
CA PRO A 157 4.08 8.98 8.43
C PRO A 157 3.13 8.22 9.36
N GLN A 158 1.97 8.80 9.63
CA GLN A 158 0.93 8.13 10.43
C GLN A 158 0.08 7.16 9.60
N VAL A 159 -0.07 7.48 8.31
CA VAL A 159 -0.75 6.64 7.32
C VAL A 159 0.22 6.28 6.21
N ILE A 160 0.23 5.02 5.81
CA ILE A 160 1.01 4.53 4.68
C ILE A 160 0.08 3.89 3.67
N LEU A 161 0.14 4.37 2.44
CA LEU A 161 -0.50 3.74 1.29
C LEU A 161 0.56 2.95 0.52
N MET A 162 0.25 1.71 0.17
CA MET A 162 1.16 0.84 -0.57
C MET A 162 0.44 0.27 -1.80
N ASP A 163 0.94 0.56 -2.98
CA ASP A 163 0.40 0.09 -4.26
C ASP A 163 1.30 -1.00 -4.85
N GLU A 164 0.93 -2.26 -4.70
CA GLU A 164 1.65 -3.45 -5.19
C GLU A 164 3.17 -3.43 -4.93
N PRO A 165 3.64 -3.15 -3.70
CA PRO A 165 5.05 -2.87 -3.43
C PRO A 165 5.98 -4.06 -3.67
N PHE A 166 5.46 -5.28 -3.79
CA PHE A 166 6.27 -6.49 -3.95
C PHE A 166 6.20 -7.09 -5.37
N GLY A 167 5.39 -6.52 -6.27
CA GLY A 167 5.07 -7.11 -7.57
C GLY A 167 6.27 -7.30 -8.51
N ALA A 168 7.32 -6.48 -8.39
CA ALA A 168 8.50 -6.54 -9.24
C ALA A 168 9.63 -7.45 -8.69
N LEU A 169 9.40 -8.13 -7.55
CA LEU A 169 10.41 -8.93 -6.87
C LEU A 169 10.32 -10.42 -7.22
N ASP A 170 11.47 -11.09 -7.27
CA ASP A 170 11.52 -12.54 -7.27
C ASP A 170 10.98 -13.12 -5.96
N ALA A 171 10.57 -14.40 -5.98
CA ALA A 171 9.88 -15.03 -4.86
C ALA A 171 10.69 -15.01 -3.54
N HIS A 172 11.99 -15.26 -3.60
CA HIS A 172 12.83 -15.30 -2.39
C HIS A 172 13.00 -13.90 -1.77
N THR A 173 13.32 -12.91 -2.58
CA THR A 173 13.46 -11.52 -2.14
C THR A 173 12.13 -10.97 -1.59
N ARG A 174 11.01 -11.35 -2.20
CA ARG A 174 9.65 -10.97 -1.77
C ARG A 174 9.35 -11.47 -0.36
N LEU A 175 9.57 -12.77 -0.09
CA LEU A 175 9.33 -13.36 1.23
C LEU A 175 10.18 -12.70 2.33
N GLY A 176 11.46 -12.44 2.03
CA GLY A 176 12.35 -11.71 2.94
C GLY A 176 11.84 -10.31 3.27
N LEU A 177 11.44 -9.55 2.23
CA LEU A 177 10.95 -8.18 2.42
C LEU A 177 9.59 -8.14 3.13
N GLN A 178 8.68 -9.08 2.87
CA GLN A 178 7.41 -9.20 3.59
C GLN A 178 7.65 -9.41 5.08
N ARG A 179 8.59 -10.30 5.46
CA ARG A 179 8.97 -10.52 6.84
C ARG A 179 9.49 -9.23 7.49
N GLU A 180 10.44 -8.54 6.85
CA GLU A 180 10.99 -7.28 7.33
C GLU A 180 9.89 -6.22 7.54
N VAL A 181 8.96 -6.10 6.58
CA VAL A 181 7.83 -5.13 6.68
C VAL A 181 6.89 -5.50 7.82
N THR A 182 6.56 -6.79 8.05
CA THR A 182 5.72 -7.19 9.19
C THR A 182 6.39 -6.94 10.53
N GLU A 183 7.72 -7.13 10.62
CA GLU A 183 8.52 -6.84 11.82
C GLU A 183 8.55 -5.32 12.10
N MET A 184 8.84 -4.51 11.07
CA MET A 184 8.81 -3.05 11.19
C MET A 184 7.43 -2.52 11.59
N TRP A 185 6.37 -3.02 10.93
CA TRP A 185 5.01 -2.60 11.26
C TRP A 185 4.61 -2.99 12.69
N ALA A 186 5.02 -4.16 13.17
CA ALA A 186 4.76 -4.58 14.55
C ALA A 186 5.32 -3.61 15.60
N GLN A 187 6.41 -2.91 15.26
CA GLN A 187 7.05 -1.90 16.10
C GLN A 187 6.43 -0.51 15.95
N LEU A 188 6.24 -0.07 14.70
CA LEU A 188 5.85 1.31 14.37
C LEU A 188 4.35 1.55 14.47
N ARG A 189 3.53 0.53 14.22
CA ARG A 189 2.07 0.59 14.28
C ARG A 189 1.44 1.72 13.45
N ASN A 190 2.03 2.01 12.27
CA ASN A 190 1.41 2.92 11.32
C ASN A 190 0.08 2.37 10.82
N THR A 191 -0.86 3.25 10.47
CA THR A 191 -2.09 2.87 9.77
C THR A 191 -1.75 2.58 8.32
N VAL A 192 -2.06 1.38 7.81
CA VAL A 192 -1.65 0.97 6.45
C VAL A 192 -2.86 0.57 5.62
N LEU A 193 -2.97 1.13 4.42
CA LEU A 193 -3.85 0.65 3.36
C LEU A 193 -2.98 0.11 2.21
N PHE A 194 -3.04 -1.19 2.01
CA PHE A 194 -2.18 -1.94 1.11
C PHE A 194 -2.99 -2.54 -0.03
N VAL A 195 -2.58 -2.30 -1.25
CA VAL A 195 -3.18 -2.89 -2.45
C VAL A 195 -2.25 -3.95 -3.01
N THR A 196 -2.81 -5.11 -3.32
CA THR A 196 -2.12 -6.18 -4.02
C THR A 196 -3.10 -7.02 -4.84
N HIS A 197 -2.60 -7.74 -5.83
CA HIS A 197 -3.33 -8.79 -6.54
C HIS A 197 -2.99 -10.20 -6.03
N ASP A 198 -2.04 -10.32 -5.11
CA ASP A 198 -1.60 -11.59 -4.51
C ASP A 198 -2.30 -11.81 -3.16
N LEU A 199 -3.14 -12.87 -3.07
CA LEU A 199 -3.86 -13.20 -1.83
C LEU A 199 -2.92 -13.64 -0.72
N THR A 200 -1.79 -14.27 -1.05
CA THR A 200 -0.79 -14.66 -0.06
C THR A 200 -0.22 -13.42 0.62
N GLU A 201 0.16 -12.41 -0.17
CA GLU A 201 0.61 -11.13 0.35
C GLU A 201 -0.45 -10.47 1.23
N ALA A 202 -1.70 -10.44 0.76
CA ALA A 202 -2.80 -9.83 1.49
C ALA A 202 -2.99 -10.45 2.88
N ILE A 203 -2.96 -11.79 2.98
CA ILE A 203 -3.13 -12.51 4.25
C ILE A 203 -1.89 -12.38 5.14
N VAL A 204 -0.68 -12.46 4.55
CA VAL A 204 0.58 -12.33 5.31
C VAL A 204 0.69 -10.94 5.94
N MET A 205 0.32 -9.89 5.18
CA MET A 205 0.57 -8.51 5.59
C MET A 205 -0.53 -7.91 6.46
N ALA A 206 -1.80 -8.26 6.26
CA ALA A 206 -2.91 -7.48 6.80
C ALA A 206 -3.65 -8.15 7.96
N GLN A 207 -4.33 -7.36 8.77
CA GLN A 207 -5.28 -7.80 9.79
C GLN A 207 -6.68 -8.02 9.20
N ARG A 208 -7.01 -7.31 8.11
CA ARG A 208 -8.23 -7.50 7.33
C ARG A 208 -7.93 -7.42 5.85
N VAL A 209 -8.65 -8.23 5.07
CA VAL A 209 -8.62 -8.23 3.62
C VAL A 209 -9.97 -7.75 3.10
N VAL A 210 -9.98 -6.67 2.34
CA VAL A 210 -11.17 -6.11 1.67
C VAL A 210 -11.16 -6.58 0.22
N LEU A 211 -12.19 -7.31 -0.18
CA LEU A 211 -12.39 -7.74 -1.56
C LEU A 211 -13.19 -6.70 -2.32
N LEU A 212 -12.64 -6.20 -3.42
CA LEU A 212 -13.37 -5.37 -4.39
C LEU A 212 -13.91 -6.23 -5.53
N SER A 213 -15.10 -5.85 -6.01
CA SER A 213 -15.69 -6.42 -7.24
C SER A 213 -14.82 -6.10 -8.47
N HIS A 214 -15.12 -6.76 -9.60
CA HIS A 214 -14.72 -6.25 -10.91
C HIS A 214 -15.27 -4.82 -11.11
N ARG A 215 -14.80 -4.16 -12.17
CA ARG A 215 -15.16 -2.76 -12.44
C ARG A 215 -16.65 -2.57 -12.77
N PRO A 216 -17.35 -1.60 -12.15
CA PRO A 216 -16.86 -0.66 -11.14
C PRO A 216 -16.59 -1.34 -9.80
N GLY A 217 -15.44 -0.98 -9.19
CA GLY A 217 -15.03 -1.56 -7.92
C GLY A 217 -15.97 -1.15 -6.78
N ARG A 218 -16.55 -2.15 -6.12
CA ARG A 218 -17.38 -2.04 -4.91
C ARG A 218 -16.80 -2.94 -3.83
N VAL A 219 -16.99 -2.63 -2.57
CA VAL A 219 -16.64 -3.56 -1.48
C VAL A 219 -17.63 -4.73 -1.51
N VAL A 220 -17.12 -5.92 -1.81
CA VAL A 220 -17.93 -7.15 -1.85
C VAL A 220 -17.96 -7.83 -0.48
N GLU A 221 -16.78 -7.97 0.13
CA GLU A 221 -16.62 -8.72 1.38
C GLU A 221 -15.37 -8.25 2.14
N VAL A 222 -15.38 -8.42 3.44
CA VAL A 222 -14.26 -8.11 4.33
C VAL A 222 -13.95 -9.34 5.16
N TYR A 223 -12.70 -9.81 5.10
CA TYR A 223 -12.23 -11.00 5.81
C TYR A 223 -11.29 -10.59 6.94
N GLU A 224 -11.53 -11.12 8.13
CA GLU A 224 -10.61 -10.99 9.27
C GLU A 224 -9.45 -11.97 9.11
N VAL A 225 -8.24 -11.52 9.42
CA VAL A 225 -7.03 -12.34 9.37
C VAL A 225 -6.57 -12.66 10.80
N PRO A 226 -6.88 -13.87 11.34
CA PRO A 226 -6.75 -14.17 12.76
C PRO A 226 -5.32 -14.55 13.19
N PHE A 227 -4.30 -13.95 12.57
CA PHE A 227 -2.90 -14.25 12.87
C PHE A 227 -2.21 -13.07 13.57
N GLY A 228 -1.43 -13.40 14.62
CA GLY A 228 -0.64 -12.41 15.36
C GLY A 228 0.57 -11.88 14.57
N TYR A 229 1.25 -10.88 15.11
CA TYR A 229 2.49 -10.30 14.59
C TYR A 229 3.64 -10.43 15.59
N PRO A 230 4.91 -10.45 15.12
CA PRO A 230 5.33 -10.45 13.71
C PRO A 230 4.97 -11.76 13.00
N ARG A 231 4.96 -11.77 11.67
CA ARG A 231 4.62 -12.93 10.86
C ARG A 231 5.81 -13.37 10.01
N ASP A 232 6.15 -14.66 10.07
CA ASP A 232 7.01 -15.29 9.08
C ASP A 232 6.14 -15.81 7.92
N PRO A 233 6.33 -15.32 6.69
CA PRO A 233 5.52 -15.71 5.55
C PRO A 233 5.53 -17.20 5.24
N ILE A 234 6.69 -17.87 5.43
CA ILE A 234 6.86 -19.30 5.14
C ILE A 234 6.14 -20.13 6.20
N GLU A 235 6.37 -19.83 7.47
CA GLU A 235 5.74 -20.54 8.58
C GLU A 235 4.21 -20.37 8.54
N LEU A 236 3.75 -19.15 8.25
CA LEU A 236 2.32 -18.84 8.20
C LEU A 236 1.61 -19.61 7.07
N GLN A 237 2.20 -19.67 5.87
CA GLN A 237 1.65 -20.42 4.74
C GLN A 237 1.58 -21.94 4.99
N GLY A 238 2.40 -22.47 5.90
CA GLY A 238 2.33 -23.88 6.32
C GLY A 238 1.15 -24.22 7.23
N LYS A 239 0.42 -23.24 7.77
CA LYS A 239 -0.70 -23.45 8.68
C LYS A 239 -1.97 -23.84 7.94
N ARG A 240 -2.73 -24.77 8.48
CA ARG A 240 -4.03 -25.20 7.92
C ARG A 240 -5.02 -24.02 7.84
N GLU A 241 -5.05 -23.19 8.86
CA GLU A 241 -5.94 -22.03 8.99
C GLU A 241 -5.66 -21.00 7.88
N PHE A 242 -4.38 -20.84 7.47
CA PHE A 242 -4.00 -20.01 6.34
C PHE A 242 -4.62 -20.54 5.04
N GLY A 243 -4.50 -21.85 4.80
CA GLY A 243 -5.07 -22.49 3.61
C GLY A 243 -6.59 -22.37 3.53
N LEU A 244 -7.29 -22.45 4.67
CA LEU A 244 -8.75 -22.28 4.73
C LEU A 244 -9.15 -20.84 4.41
N LEU A 245 -8.49 -19.85 5.01
CA LEU A 245 -8.76 -18.43 4.74
C LEU A 245 -8.42 -18.07 3.29
N TYR A 246 -7.30 -18.57 2.77
CA TYR A 246 -6.93 -18.38 1.37
C TYR A 246 -8.01 -18.91 0.42
N ALA A 247 -8.50 -20.14 0.67
CA ALA A 247 -9.53 -20.75 -0.16
C ALA A 247 -10.86 -19.97 -0.09
N GLU A 248 -11.22 -19.45 1.06
CA GLU A 248 -12.42 -18.61 1.26
C GLU A 248 -12.33 -17.30 0.44
N ILE A 249 -11.24 -16.56 0.59
CA ILE A 249 -11.03 -15.31 -0.17
C ILE A 249 -10.95 -15.59 -1.68
N TRP A 250 -10.25 -16.69 -2.07
CA TRP A 250 -10.16 -17.10 -3.48
C TRP A 250 -11.53 -17.39 -4.09
N GLN A 251 -12.44 -18.05 -3.35
CA GLN A 251 -13.81 -18.29 -3.84
C GLN A 251 -14.57 -16.98 -4.10
N GLY A 252 -14.40 -15.98 -3.23
CA GLY A 252 -14.93 -14.63 -3.45
C GLY A 252 -14.37 -14.01 -4.72
N LEU A 253 -13.05 -14.00 -4.85
CA LEU A 253 -12.34 -13.42 -5.99
C LEU A 253 -12.67 -14.14 -7.31
N ALA A 254 -12.80 -15.47 -7.29
CA ALA A 254 -13.17 -16.27 -8.46
C ALA A 254 -14.60 -15.99 -8.97
N ARG A 255 -15.53 -15.58 -8.07
CA ARG A 255 -16.86 -15.11 -8.49
C ARG A 255 -16.75 -13.80 -9.27
N GLU A 256 -15.90 -12.89 -8.83
CA GLU A 256 -15.67 -11.60 -9.50
C GLU A 256 -14.99 -11.75 -10.86
N PHE A 257 -14.05 -12.69 -11.02
CA PHE A 257 -13.45 -13.00 -12.32
C PHE A 257 -14.49 -13.54 -13.31
N ARG A 258 -15.36 -14.47 -12.88
CA ARG A 258 -16.42 -15.01 -13.75
C ARG A 258 -17.43 -13.95 -14.15
N ALA A 259 -17.76 -13.02 -13.24
CA ALA A 259 -18.66 -11.91 -13.55
C ALA A 259 -18.04 -10.97 -14.60
N GLN A 260 -16.74 -10.66 -14.45
CA GLN A 260 -15.99 -9.87 -15.42
C GLN A 260 -15.93 -10.51 -16.80
N GLU A 261 -15.71 -11.83 -16.88
CA GLU A 261 -15.71 -12.57 -18.14
C GLU A 261 -17.09 -12.56 -18.82
N ALA A 262 -18.17 -12.71 -18.05
CA ALA A 262 -19.52 -12.68 -18.58
C ALA A 262 -19.91 -11.30 -19.17
N GLU A 263 -19.45 -10.21 -18.57
CA GLU A 263 -19.68 -8.85 -19.10
C GLU A 263 -18.79 -8.54 -20.32
N GLY A 264 -17.53 -9.06 -20.34
CA GLY A 264 -16.59 -8.86 -21.44
C GLY A 264 -16.93 -9.61 -22.73
N VAL A 265 -17.77 -10.65 -22.67
CA VAL A 265 -18.24 -11.41 -23.84
C VAL A 265 -19.45 -10.73 -24.50
N GLY A 266 -20.10 -9.76 -23.83
CA GLY A 266 -21.26 -9.03 -24.32
C GLY A 266 -20.98 -7.65 -24.96
N ALA A 267 -19.68 -7.25 -25.07
CA ALA A 267 -19.22 -5.97 -25.65
C ALA A 267 -18.41 -6.23 -26.96
#